data_82823512cbe1886f5ac5815ae101fb8a
#
_entry.id   82823512cbe1886f5ac5815ae101fb8a
#
_cell.length_a   1.000
_cell.length_b   1.000
_cell.length_c   1.000
_cell.angle_alpha   90.00
_cell.angle_beta   90.00
_cell.angle_gamma   90.00
#
_symmetry.space_group_name_H-M   'P 1'
#
loop_
_entity.id
_entity.type
_entity.pdbx_description
1 polymer ?
#
loop_
_entity_poly.entity_id
_entity_poly.type
_entity_poly.pdbx_seq_one_letter_code
_entity_poly.pdbx_strand_id
1 'polypeptide(L)'
;PLTQSVIDSNAGGYFGPYLKFAGWDALEIQGIAEQDVIIVIDGDAGRVTVEAAPLEPLNSHLLAAQLTEMYATDERDRKSISVVSAGQAAEHSRYASLNLSWYDVRRKQVRFKQAGRGGSGRVLRHKRIKAIVVRYSQMTGESNNPANMELIRRAGRRINKEIAELDSKQNNMRKIGTGHLPPIMDHFDLLPVHNYRYGTHPDASNLDSSVWLRLFTQGIPDGCWYGCTLSCAHGVDHFHLQTGPYKGEVVLVDGPEYETIAGVGSNIGVFDPLAVIEMNFYCDTYGVDTISFANSVAFAMECYEAGIINKEITGGLELVWGNARAALELLHQLARGEGFGHLVGQGVRFLKQHFVREYGADPQFVQDVGMEVKGMEISEYMTKESLAQQGGYGLALKGAQHDEAWLIFMDMVNKQLPTFEDKAEALHYFPLWRTWFSLHGLCKLPWNDIVPANNKETAEPHKVPEHVENYTWLYEGLTGTRVTAADLLAQSERVYNFQRLLALKLGFGTREHDYLPYRAMGPVTPLEYESRAERYDRQLRDEVGVDPTSLTVEEKIARLRAYRVAQYERLMDAVYKRRGWDENGIPTLEKVRELGIDLPEVVELIKQKTGH
;
A
#
# COMPACT_ATOMS: atom_id res chain seq x y z
N PRO A 1 -7.17 -7.88 -10.77
CA PRO A 1 -8.54 -7.41 -11.08
C PRO A 1 -8.66 -5.89 -11.06
N LEU A 2 -8.04 -5.20 -10.09
CA LEU A 2 -8.11 -3.75 -9.94
C LEU A 2 -7.33 -3.03 -11.06
N THR A 3 -6.04 -3.31 -11.18
CA THR A 3 -5.13 -2.65 -12.14
C THR A 3 -5.23 -3.23 -13.55
N GLN A 4 -5.70 -4.47 -13.70
CA GLN A 4 -5.67 -5.27 -14.93
C GLN A 4 -4.25 -5.54 -15.46
N SER A 5 -3.25 -5.37 -14.62
CA SER A 5 -1.84 -5.56 -14.91
C SER A 5 -1.16 -6.39 -13.81
N VAL A 6 0.16 -6.49 -13.87
CA VAL A 6 0.97 -7.20 -12.87
C VAL A 6 1.03 -6.38 -11.59
N ILE A 7 0.83 -7.05 -10.47
CA ILE A 7 0.98 -6.49 -9.14
C ILE A 7 1.83 -7.39 -8.26
N ASP A 8 2.42 -6.84 -7.23
CA ASP A 8 2.92 -7.54 -6.04
C ASP A 8 2.37 -6.88 -4.78
N SER A 9 2.23 -7.65 -3.73
CA SER A 9 1.80 -7.17 -2.42
C SER A 9 2.55 -7.93 -1.33
N ASN A 10 3.28 -7.19 -0.49
CA ASN A 10 4.00 -7.77 0.63
C ASN A 10 3.08 -7.87 1.85
N ALA A 11 3.29 -8.89 2.66
CA ALA A 11 2.57 -9.07 3.92
C ALA A 11 3.52 -9.46 5.04
N GLY A 12 3.24 -8.96 6.23
CA GLY A 12 3.79 -9.50 7.48
C GLY A 12 3.16 -10.84 7.84
N GLY A 13 3.38 -11.30 9.06
CA GLY A 13 2.79 -12.53 9.57
C GLY A 13 3.71 -13.75 9.45
N TYR A 14 3.15 -14.91 9.66
CA TYR A 14 3.89 -16.14 9.86
C TYR A 14 3.86 -17.09 8.66
N PHE A 15 2.99 -16.84 7.68
CA PHE A 15 2.82 -17.73 6.54
C PHE A 15 4.11 -17.91 5.73
N GLY A 16 4.78 -16.82 5.34
CA GLY A 16 6.01 -16.88 4.57
C GLY A 16 7.13 -17.64 5.29
N PRO A 17 7.45 -17.31 6.54
CA PRO A 17 8.40 -18.08 7.34
C PRO A 17 8.02 -19.56 7.49
N TYR A 18 6.76 -19.87 7.75
CA TYR A 18 6.33 -21.28 7.90
C TYR A 18 6.39 -22.05 6.61
N LEU A 19 6.07 -21.44 5.47
CA LEU A 19 6.26 -22.03 4.15
C LEU A 19 7.73 -22.41 3.94
N LYS A 20 8.65 -21.51 4.29
CA LYS A 20 10.08 -21.76 4.20
C LYS A 20 10.54 -22.87 5.14
N PHE A 21 10.10 -22.88 6.38
CA PHE A 21 10.42 -23.94 7.35
C PHE A 21 9.84 -25.30 6.94
N ALA A 22 8.69 -25.31 6.30
CA ALA A 22 8.08 -26.51 5.72
C ALA A 22 8.84 -27.05 4.49
N GLY A 23 9.92 -26.38 4.05
CA GLY A 23 10.77 -26.82 2.96
C GLY A 23 10.42 -26.26 1.58
N TRP A 24 9.55 -25.23 1.51
CA TRP A 24 9.11 -24.65 0.26
C TRP A 24 9.53 -23.19 0.14
N ASP A 25 10.06 -22.81 -1.02
CA ASP A 25 10.48 -21.45 -1.32
C ASP A 25 9.37 -20.61 -1.94
N ALA A 26 8.46 -21.23 -2.67
CA ALA A 26 7.34 -20.59 -3.34
C ALA A 26 6.18 -21.56 -3.57
N LEU A 27 4.99 -21.01 -3.75
CA LEU A 27 3.80 -21.72 -4.18
C LEU A 27 3.24 -21.02 -5.42
N GLU A 28 3.25 -21.70 -6.56
CA GLU A 28 2.59 -21.24 -7.78
C GLU A 28 1.23 -21.92 -7.92
N ILE A 29 0.19 -21.13 -8.22
CA ILE A 29 -1.19 -21.63 -8.36
C ILE A 29 -1.69 -21.33 -9.76
N GLN A 30 -1.83 -22.37 -10.58
CA GLN A 30 -2.38 -22.29 -11.94
C GLN A 30 -3.79 -22.90 -12.00
N GLY A 31 -4.57 -22.49 -13.02
CA GLY A 31 -5.91 -23.01 -13.25
C GLY A 31 -6.97 -22.52 -12.25
N ILE A 32 -8.13 -23.16 -12.30
CA ILE A 32 -9.33 -22.88 -11.47
C ILE A 32 -9.87 -24.24 -11.02
N ALA A 33 -10.17 -24.39 -9.74
CA ALA A 33 -10.77 -25.61 -9.20
C ALA A 33 -12.25 -25.77 -9.64
N GLU A 34 -12.74 -26.99 -9.73
CA GLU A 34 -14.14 -27.29 -10.10
C GLU A 34 -15.12 -26.89 -8.99
N GLN A 35 -14.68 -26.97 -7.74
CA GLN A 35 -15.42 -26.57 -6.54
C GLN A 35 -14.51 -25.79 -5.58
N ASP A 36 -15.07 -25.26 -4.51
CA ASP A 36 -14.29 -24.60 -3.49
C ASP A 36 -13.33 -25.58 -2.80
N VAL A 37 -12.05 -25.21 -2.75
CA VAL A 37 -10.97 -26.01 -2.19
C VAL A 37 -10.17 -25.24 -1.15
N ILE A 38 -9.47 -25.98 -0.31
CA ILE A 38 -8.36 -25.51 0.50
C ILE A 38 -7.07 -26.20 0.05
N ILE A 39 -5.94 -25.48 0.13
CA ILE A 39 -4.62 -26.06 -0.11
C ILE A 39 -3.96 -26.21 1.27
N VAL A 40 -3.50 -27.41 1.59
CA VAL A 40 -2.87 -27.72 2.88
C VAL A 40 -1.42 -28.09 2.64
N ILE A 41 -0.51 -27.34 3.24
CA ILE A 41 0.94 -27.56 3.21
C ILE A 41 1.34 -28.08 4.59
N ASP A 42 1.49 -29.39 4.70
CA ASP A 42 1.91 -30.07 5.92
C ASP A 42 3.44 -30.27 5.86
N GLY A 43 4.18 -29.36 6.51
CA GLY A 43 5.63 -29.41 6.55
C GLY A 43 6.17 -30.54 7.42
N ASP A 44 5.42 -31.03 8.42
CA ASP A 44 5.82 -32.15 9.26
C ASP A 44 5.74 -33.47 8.46
N ALA A 45 4.75 -33.59 7.57
CA ALA A 45 4.59 -34.75 6.67
C ALA A 45 5.30 -34.58 5.31
N GLY A 46 5.84 -33.38 5.00
CA GLY A 46 6.50 -33.09 3.74
C GLY A 46 5.59 -33.16 2.51
N ARG A 47 4.30 -32.81 2.65
CA ARG A 47 3.31 -32.95 1.56
C ARG A 47 2.42 -31.73 1.39
N VAL A 48 1.92 -31.57 0.17
CA VAL A 48 0.89 -30.59 -0.19
C VAL A 48 -0.33 -31.34 -0.68
N THR A 49 -1.51 -31.03 -0.13
CA THR A 49 -2.80 -31.60 -0.55
C THR A 49 -3.76 -30.50 -0.97
N VAL A 50 -4.69 -30.84 -1.87
CA VAL A 50 -5.83 -30.01 -2.24
C VAL A 50 -7.06 -30.76 -1.81
N GLU A 51 -7.85 -30.14 -0.93
CA GLU A 51 -9.00 -30.76 -0.27
C GLU A 51 -10.27 -29.97 -0.59
N ALA A 52 -11.43 -30.64 -0.65
CA ALA A 52 -12.70 -29.93 -0.73
C ALA A 52 -12.85 -29.03 0.48
N ALA A 53 -13.31 -27.80 0.27
CA ALA A 53 -13.52 -26.85 1.36
C ALA A 53 -14.87 -27.14 2.06
N PRO A 54 -14.87 -27.76 3.25
CA PRO A 54 -16.10 -28.13 3.94
C PRO A 54 -16.72 -26.98 4.74
N LEU A 55 -16.19 -25.76 4.58
CA LEU A 55 -16.43 -24.66 5.51
C LEU A 55 -17.38 -23.63 4.92
N GLU A 56 -18.33 -23.17 5.74
CA GLU A 56 -19.28 -22.12 5.39
C GLU A 56 -18.71 -20.69 5.57
N PRO A 57 -17.93 -20.35 6.64
CA PRO A 57 -17.54 -18.96 6.87
C PRO A 57 -16.65 -18.43 5.74
N LEU A 58 -17.00 -17.22 5.28
CA LEU A 58 -16.21 -16.45 4.31
C LEU A 58 -15.41 -15.34 4.98
N ASN A 59 -15.84 -14.91 6.19
CA ASN A 59 -15.15 -13.86 6.94
C ASN A 59 -13.85 -14.38 7.55
N SER A 60 -12.77 -13.65 7.32
CA SER A 60 -11.41 -14.15 7.55
C SER A 60 -11.14 -14.55 9.00
N HIS A 61 -11.65 -13.80 9.98
CA HIS A 61 -11.41 -14.12 11.40
C HIS A 61 -12.03 -15.46 11.82
N LEU A 62 -13.24 -15.79 11.34
CA LEU A 62 -13.90 -17.05 11.62
C LEU A 62 -13.24 -18.21 10.88
N LEU A 63 -12.96 -18.01 9.59
CA LEU A 63 -12.36 -19.05 8.75
C LEU A 63 -10.96 -19.42 9.26
N ALA A 64 -10.13 -18.45 9.59
CA ALA A 64 -8.79 -18.72 10.08
C ALA A 64 -8.79 -19.38 11.47
N ALA A 65 -9.70 -18.96 12.36
CA ALA A 65 -9.87 -19.61 13.67
C ALA A 65 -10.29 -21.08 13.49
N GLN A 66 -11.26 -21.35 12.64
CA GLN A 66 -11.75 -22.70 12.37
C GLN A 66 -10.66 -23.59 11.76
N LEU A 67 -9.92 -23.10 10.75
CA LEU A 67 -8.84 -23.88 10.13
C LEU A 67 -7.67 -24.09 11.10
N THR A 68 -7.36 -23.12 11.96
CA THR A 68 -6.35 -23.31 13.01
C THR A 68 -6.73 -24.45 13.95
N GLU A 69 -7.99 -24.50 14.41
CA GLU A 69 -8.47 -25.61 15.26
C GLU A 69 -8.50 -26.96 14.54
N MET A 70 -8.89 -26.98 13.25
CA MET A 70 -9.00 -28.22 12.47
C MET A 70 -7.64 -28.90 12.24
N TYR A 71 -6.59 -28.12 12.04
CA TYR A 71 -5.26 -28.64 11.72
C TYR A 71 -4.31 -28.71 12.91
N ALA A 72 -4.68 -28.13 14.05
CA ALA A 72 -3.93 -28.28 15.29
C ALA A 72 -4.13 -29.67 15.89
N THR A 73 -3.04 -30.33 16.28
CA THR A 73 -3.10 -31.62 16.97
C THR A 73 -3.43 -31.47 18.46
N ASP A 74 -3.08 -30.33 19.04
CA ASP A 74 -3.38 -29.93 20.40
C ASP A 74 -3.35 -28.38 20.54
N GLU A 75 -3.61 -27.89 21.74
CA GLU A 75 -3.64 -26.45 22.02
C GLU A 75 -2.28 -25.74 21.73
N ARG A 76 -1.17 -26.44 21.93
CA ARG A 76 0.17 -25.88 21.72
C ARG A 76 0.51 -25.80 20.23
N ASP A 77 -0.07 -26.67 19.42
CA ASP A 77 0.18 -26.77 18.00
C ASP A 77 -0.50 -25.63 17.20
N ARG A 78 -1.52 -24.96 17.76
CA ARG A 78 -2.17 -23.78 17.12
C ARG A 78 -1.17 -22.74 16.64
N LYS A 79 -0.09 -22.52 17.40
CA LYS A 79 0.99 -21.58 17.03
C LYS A 79 1.81 -22.02 15.81
N SER A 80 1.70 -23.27 15.39
CA SER A 80 2.43 -23.86 14.26
C SER A 80 1.67 -23.71 12.92
N ILE A 81 0.51 -23.06 12.95
CA ILE A 81 -0.41 -22.95 11.82
C ILE A 81 -0.54 -21.47 11.40
N SER A 82 -0.49 -21.27 10.09
CA SER A 82 -0.85 -19.99 9.48
C SER A 82 -1.76 -20.21 8.28
N VAL A 83 -2.77 -19.35 8.14
CA VAL A 83 -3.80 -19.45 7.10
C VAL A 83 -3.77 -18.21 6.24
N VAL A 84 -3.78 -18.38 4.92
CA VAL A 84 -4.07 -17.32 3.95
C VAL A 84 -5.52 -17.47 3.51
N SER A 85 -6.30 -16.39 3.59
CA SER A 85 -7.68 -16.36 3.16
C SER A 85 -8.04 -15.01 2.53
N ALA A 86 -9.17 -14.94 1.84
CA ALA A 86 -9.58 -13.76 1.06
C ALA A 86 -10.88 -13.18 1.55
N GLY A 87 -11.45 -13.33 2.61
CA GLY A 87 -12.68 -12.73 3.12
C GLY A 87 -13.88 -12.69 2.15
N GLN A 88 -15.04 -12.32 2.65
CA GLN A 88 -16.30 -12.32 1.90
C GLN A 88 -16.29 -11.33 0.71
N ALA A 89 -15.67 -10.16 0.88
CA ALA A 89 -15.62 -9.13 -0.17
C ALA A 89 -14.91 -9.59 -1.45
N ALA A 90 -14.11 -10.65 -1.38
CA ALA A 90 -13.39 -11.16 -2.54
C ALA A 90 -14.29 -11.70 -3.66
N GLU A 91 -15.56 -11.98 -3.36
CA GLU A 91 -16.54 -12.38 -4.37
C GLU A 91 -17.12 -11.19 -5.15
N HIS A 92 -17.02 -9.98 -4.62
CA HIS A 92 -17.72 -8.81 -5.11
C HIS A 92 -16.80 -7.61 -5.42
N SER A 93 -15.67 -7.47 -4.72
CA SER A 93 -14.77 -6.32 -4.84
C SER A 93 -13.55 -6.61 -5.73
N ARG A 94 -13.11 -5.61 -6.51
CA ARG A 94 -11.88 -5.70 -7.31
C ARG A 94 -10.61 -5.46 -6.50
N TYR A 95 -10.71 -4.86 -5.32
CA TYR A 95 -9.59 -4.56 -4.42
C TYR A 95 -9.60 -5.42 -3.14
N ALA A 96 -10.16 -6.62 -3.24
CA ALA A 96 -10.10 -7.54 -2.13
C ALA A 96 -8.68 -7.97 -1.80
N SER A 97 -8.33 -7.94 -0.51
CA SER A 97 -7.02 -8.29 0.03
C SER A 97 -6.90 -9.78 0.39
N LEU A 98 -5.67 -10.22 0.63
CA LEU A 98 -5.41 -11.50 1.30
C LEU A 98 -5.09 -11.24 2.76
N ASN A 99 -5.66 -12.04 3.64
CA ASN A 99 -5.36 -12.08 5.07
C ASN A 99 -4.43 -13.26 5.38
N LEU A 100 -3.36 -12.99 6.13
CA LEU A 100 -2.37 -13.98 6.58
C LEU A 100 -2.45 -14.07 8.09
N SER A 101 -2.89 -15.22 8.61
CA SER A 101 -3.15 -15.39 10.04
C SER A 101 -1.96 -15.96 10.80
N TRP A 102 -1.97 -15.76 12.11
CA TRP A 102 -1.18 -16.52 13.08
C TRP A 102 -1.93 -16.59 14.41
N TYR A 103 -1.58 -17.58 15.21
CA TYR A 103 -2.12 -17.70 16.56
C TYR A 103 -1.29 -16.88 17.55
N ASP A 104 -1.91 -15.84 18.14
CA ASP A 104 -1.30 -15.05 19.21
C ASP A 104 -1.44 -15.82 20.55
N VAL A 105 -0.32 -16.40 21.02
CA VAL A 105 -0.29 -17.20 22.25
C VAL A 105 -0.63 -16.37 23.49
N ARG A 106 -0.34 -15.07 23.48
CA ARG A 106 -0.60 -14.17 24.61
C ARG A 106 -2.09 -13.85 24.73
N ARG A 107 -2.73 -13.56 23.58
CA ARG A 107 -4.16 -13.24 23.49
C ARG A 107 -5.04 -14.49 23.33
N LYS A 108 -4.43 -15.65 23.06
CA LYS A 108 -5.10 -16.94 22.81
C LYS A 108 -6.13 -16.87 21.69
N GLN A 109 -5.82 -16.16 20.63
CA GLN A 109 -6.70 -15.99 19.47
C GLN A 109 -5.90 -15.76 18.19
N VAL A 110 -6.56 -15.93 17.06
CA VAL A 110 -5.98 -15.68 15.73
C VAL A 110 -5.91 -14.19 15.45
N ARG A 111 -4.80 -13.76 14.86
CA ARG A 111 -4.57 -12.40 14.37
C ARG A 111 -4.21 -12.42 12.89
N PHE A 112 -4.19 -11.23 12.27
CA PHE A 112 -3.94 -11.08 10.83
C PHE A 112 -2.91 -10.03 10.50
N LYS A 113 -2.26 -10.22 9.35
CA LYS A 113 -1.70 -9.18 8.50
C LYS A 113 -2.18 -9.37 7.08
N GLN A 114 -2.19 -8.29 6.31
CA GLN A 114 -2.78 -8.25 4.99
C GLN A 114 -1.71 -8.13 3.90
N ALA A 115 -1.87 -8.89 2.79
CA ALA A 115 -1.39 -8.50 1.49
C ALA A 115 -2.46 -7.57 0.90
N GLY A 116 -2.40 -6.29 1.30
CA GLY A 116 -3.54 -5.39 1.32
C GLY A 116 -3.99 -4.93 -0.06
N ARG A 117 -3.07 -4.72 -1.01
CA ARG A 117 -3.38 -3.95 -2.20
C ARG A 117 -3.37 -4.75 -3.50
N GLY A 118 -4.06 -4.22 -4.54
CA GLY A 118 -4.04 -4.75 -5.90
C GLY A 118 -5.07 -5.84 -6.21
N GLY A 119 -5.89 -6.26 -5.26
CA GLY A 119 -6.99 -7.21 -5.51
C GLY A 119 -6.58 -8.68 -5.54
N SER A 120 -5.50 -9.06 -4.84
CA SER A 120 -5.00 -10.44 -4.78
C SER A 120 -6.01 -11.43 -4.20
N GLY A 121 -6.84 -10.99 -3.23
CA GLY A 121 -7.93 -11.79 -2.67
C GLY A 121 -8.98 -12.18 -3.71
N ARG A 122 -9.34 -11.26 -4.61
CA ARG A 122 -10.23 -11.56 -5.73
C ARG A 122 -9.66 -12.64 -6.65
N VAL A 123 -8.34 -12.61 -6.91
CA VAL A 123 -7.68 -13.63 -7.74
C VAL A 123 -7.76 -15.00 -7.07
N LEU A 124 -7.48 -15.09 -5.77
CA LEU A 124 -7.56 -16.34 -5.02
C LEU A 124 -8.99 -16.94 -5.06
N ARG A 125 -10.02 -16.11 -4.79
CA ARG A 125 -11.42 -16.55 -4.83
C ARG A 125 -11.89 -16.92 -6.22
N HIS A 126 -11.46 -16.21 -7.26
CA HIS A 126 -11.76 -16.59 -8.64
C HIS A 126 -11.23 -17.97 -9.00
N LYS A 127 -10.12 -18.39 -8.41
CA LYS A 127 -9.58 -19.74 -8.54
C LYS A 127 -10.32 -20.79 -7.68
N ARG A 128 -11.37 -20.38 -6.98
CA ARG A 128 -12.15 -21.19 -6.02
C ARG A 128 -11.31 -21.75 -4.87
N ILE A 129 -10.25 -21.03 -4.49
CA ILE A 129 -9.47 -21.35 -3.31
C ILE A 129 -10.01 -20.54 -2.15
N LYS A 130 -10.51 -21.22 -1.13
CA LYS A 130 -11.06 -20.62 0.06
C LYS A 130 -9.97 -20.22 1.05
N ALA A 131 -8.97 -21.07 1.19
CA ALA A 131 -7.81 -20.80 2.02
C ALA A 131 -6.58 -21.62 1.61
N ILE A 132 -5.41 -21.17 2.05
CA ILE A 132 -4.15 -21.93 2.02
C ILE A 132 -3.71 -22.05 3.47
N VAL A 133 -3.49 -23.28 3.94
CA VAL A 133 -3.03 -23.57 5.29
C VAL A 133 -1.58 -24.06 5.22
N VAL A 134 -0.72 -23.51 6.04
CA VAL A 134 0.63 -24.08 6.27
C VAL A 134 0.72 -24.48 7.75
N ARG A 135 1.22 -25.68 7.98
CA ARG A 135 1.50 -26.21 9.30
C ARG A 135 2.95 -26.72 9.36
N TYR A 136 3.69 -26.27 10.40
CA TYR A 136 5.03 -26.78 10.69
C TYR A 136 5.33 -26.64 12.17
N SER A 137 5.45 -27.79 12.87
CA SER A 137 5.61 -27.82 14.34
C SER A 137 7.07 -27.91 14.80
N GLN A 138 7.99 -28.31 13.89
CA GLN A 138 9.35 -28.68 14.23
C GLN A 138 10.38 -27.58 13.94
N MET A 139 10.07 -26.32 14.29
CA MET A 139 11.04 -25.24 14.14
C MET A 139 12.25 -25.47 15.04
N THR A 140 13.36 -25.88 14.43
CA THR A 140 14.66 -25.98 15.07
C THR A 140 15.61 -24.91 14.54
N GLY A 141 16.67 -24.58 15.26
CA GLY A 141 17.71 -23.67 14.79
C GLY A 141 18.46 -24.17 13.54
N GLU A 142 18.26 -25.43 13.16
CA GLU A 142 18.87 -26.09 12.01
C GLU A 142 18.02 -25.98 10.74
N SER A 143 16.77 -25.52 10.85
CA SER A 143 15.83 -25.42 9.72
C SER A 143 16.27 -24.42 8.63
N ASN A 144 17.25 -23.58 8.91
CA ASN A 144 17.78 -22.57 8.00
C ASN A 144 19.28 -22.64 7.86
N ASN A 145 19.85 -23.58 7.22
CA ASN A 145 21.30 -23.75 7.01
C ASN A 145 21.98 -22.57 6.26
N PRO A 146 22.16 -21.38 6.87
CA PRO A 146 22.81 -20.28 6.19
C PRO A 146 24.30 -20.60 5.96
N ALA A 147 24.85 -20.11 4.86
CA ALA A 147 26.24 -20.34 4.51
C ALA A 147 27.23 -19.71 5.51
N ASN A 148 26.88 -18.54 6.09
CA ASN A 148 27.69 -17.85 7.08
C ASN A 148 26.80 -17.14 8.12
N MET A 149 26.54 -17.83 9.23
CA MET A 149 25.70 -17.30 10.33
C MET A 149 26.32 -16.06 11.00
N GLU A 150 27.65 -15.89 10.99
CA GLU A 150 28.28 -14.74 11.64
C GLU A 150 27.98 -13.43 10.89
N LEU A 151 27.95 -13.44 9.57
CA LEU A 151 27.52 -12.29 8.77
C LEU A 151 26.05 -11.92 9.05
N ILE A 152 25.17 -12.91 9.13
CA ILE A 152 23.76 -12.70 9.47
C ILE A 152 23.62 -12.08 10.86
N ARG A 153 24.33 -12.62 11.85
CA ARG A 153 24.35 -12.07 13.22
C ARG A 153 24.92 -10.66 13.26
N ARG A 154 25.93 -10.37 12.45
CA ARG A 154 26.52 -9.02 12.35
C ARG A 154 25.52 -8.02 11.82
N ALA A 155 24.85 -8.32 10.71
CA ALA A 155 23.78 -7.47 10.15
C ALA A 155 22.61 -7.31 11.13
N GLY A 156 22.14 -8.41 11.72
CA GLY A 156 21.03 -8.38 12.69
C GLY A 156 21.34 -7.57 13.94
N ARG A 157 22.55 -7.70 14.50
CA ARG A 157 23.00 -6.89 15.66
C ARG A 157 23.02 -5.40 15.31
N ARG A 158 23.51 -5.04 14.11
CA ARG A 158 23.58 -3.64 13.67
C ARG A 158 22.19 -3.05 13.46
N ILE A 159 21.30 -3.73 12.72
CA ILE A 159 19.93 -3.29 12.51
C ILE A 159 19.18 -3.17 13.85
N ASN A 160 19.31 -4.15 14.75
CA ASN A 160 18.67 -4.08 16.05
C ASN A 160 19.20 -2.92 16.91
N LYS A 161 20.49 -2.61 16.82
CA LYS A 161 21.08 -1.45 17.50
C LYS A 161 20.53 -0.15 16.93
N GLU A 162 20.48 -0.01 15.61
CA GLU A 162 19.89 1.15 14.94
C GLU A 162 18.42 1.36 15.37
N ILE A 163 17.60 0.32 15.35
CA ILE A 163 16.20 0.38 15.81
C ILE A 163 16.13 0.86 17.27
N ALA A 164 16.93 0.26 18.16
CA ALA A 164 16.89 0.58 19.59
C ALA A 164 17.32 2.02 19.90
N GLU A 165 18.30 2.54 19.17
CA GLU A 165 18.89 3.88 19.41
C GLU A 165 18.13 5.01 18.70
N LEU A 166 17.51 4.73 17.56
CA LEU A 166 16.95 5.74 16.66
C LEU A 166 15.43 5.83 16.71
N ASP A 167 14.71 4.72 16.87
CA ASP A 167 13.24 4.71 16.78
C ASP A 167 12.58 5.73 17.70
N SER A 168 12.96 5.77 18.97
CA SER A 168 12.37 6.71 19.94
C SER A 168 12.70 8.19 19.66
N LYS A 169 13.74 8.46 18.88
CA LYS A 169 14.18 9.81 18.49
C LYS A 169 13.60 10.25 17.16
N GLN A 170 13.21 9.32 16.32
CA GLN A 170 12.70 9.57 14.98
C GLN A 170 11.18 9.49 14.96
N ASN A 171 10.63 8.29 15.06
CA ASN A 171 9.23 7.99 14.76
C ASN A 171 8.48 7.31 15.90
N ASN A 172 9.18 6.77 16.89
CA ASN A 172 8.61 6.04 18.02
C ASN A 172 7.66 4.88 17.58
N MET A 173 8.03 4.23 16.48
CA MET A 173 7.24 3.17 15.83
C MET A 173 6.94 2.00 16.77
N ARG A 174 7.92 1.65 17.62
CA ARG A 174 7.77 0.56 18.59
C ARG A 174 6.65 0.82 19.60
N LYS A 175 6.35 2.09 19.88
CA LYS A 175 5.37 2.48 20.89
C LYS A 175 3.98 2.74 20.29
N ILE A 176 3.92 3.26 19.07
CA ILE A 176 2.68 3.77 18.49
C ILE A 176 2.45 3.32 17.05
N GLY A 177 3.41 2.62 16.42
CA GLY A 177 3.32 2.25 15.01
C GLY A 177 3.24 3.47 14.10
N THR A 178 2.64 3.30 12.93
CA THR A 178 2.44 4.39 11.97
C THR A 178 1.40 5.43 12.45
N GLY A 179 0.69 5.17 13.54
CA GLY A 179 -0.17 6.15 14.21
C GLY A 179 0.54 7.41 14.73
N HIS A 180 1.89 7.49 14.59
CA HIS A 180 2.64 8.71 14.84
C HIS A 180 2.52 9.75 13.71
N LEU A 181 2.08 9.36 12.52
CA LEU A 181 2.08 10.21 11.33
C LEU A 181 0.97 11.28 11.26
N PRO A 182 -0.28 11.07 11.73
CA PRO A 182 -1.34 12.05 11.56
C PRO A 182 -0.98 13.48 11.98
N PRO A 183 -0.43 13.74 13.19
CA PRO A 183 -0.07 15.09 13.59
C PRO A 183 1.06 15.71 12.77
N ILE A 184 1.98 14.88 12.26
CA ILE A 184 3.06 15.36 11.39
C ILE A 184 2.49 15.75 10.04
N MET A 185 1.65 14.91 9.45
CA MET A 185 1.03 15.19 8.16
C MET A 185 0.13 16.42 8.22
N ASP A 186 -0.67 16.58 9.28
CA ASP A 186 -1.51 17.77 9.49
C ASP A 186 -0.66 19.04 9.63
N HIS A 187 0.40 19.00 10.44
CA HIS A 187 1.31 20.14 10.64
C HIS A 187 1.97 20.62 9.35
N PHE A 188 2.33 19.72 8.44
CA PHE A 188 2.97 20.04 7.16
C PHE A 188 1.98 20.22 6.00
N ASP A 189 0.67 20.26 6.26
CA ASP A 189 -0.38 20.38 5.24
C ASP A 189 -0.37 19.20 4.24
N LEU A 190 -0.14 17.99 4.76
CA LEU A 190 0.02 16.75 3.99
C LEU A 190 -1.02 15.67 4.35
N LEU A 191 -1.86 15.88 5.38
CA LEU A 191 -2.94 14.96 5.75
C LEU A 191 -4.06 15.03 4.71
N PRO A 192 -4.47 13.93 4.05
CA PRO A 192 -5.59 14.00 3.12
C PRO A 192 -6.91 14.26 3.86
N VAL A 193 -7.63 15.26 3.42
CA VAL A 193 -8.95 15.64 3.93
C VAL A 193 -9.90 15.86 2.77
N HIS A 194 -11.11 15.29 2.86
CA HIS A 194 -12.18 15.45 1.88
C HIS A 194 -11.71 15.16 0.44
N ASN A 195 -11.34 13.93 0.18
CA ASN A 195 -10.81 13.47 -1.11
C ASN A 195 -9.58 14.27 -1.57
N TYR A 196 -8.62 14.47 -0.67
CA TYR A 196 -7.37 15.24 -0.92
C TYR A 196 -7.59 16.71 -1.31
N ARG A 197 -8.73 17.32 -0.98
CA ARG A 197 -8.92 18.76 -1.19
C ARG A 197 -7.98 19.57 -0.32
N TYR A 198 -7.91 19.21 0.96
CA TYR A 198 -7.17 19.93 2.00
C TYR A 198 -6.12 19.01 2.61
N GLY A 199 -5.08 19.59 3.17
CA GLY A 199 -3.97 18.86 3.82
C GLY A 199 -3.97 19.01 5.34
N THR A 200 -4.95 19.73 5.91
CA THR A 200 -5.14 19.95 7.34
C THR A 200 -6.61 20.14 7.67
N HIS A 201 -6.99 19.93 8.94
CA HIS A 201 -8.35 20.13 9.42
C HIS A 201 -8.38 20.51 10.90
N PRO A 202 -9.30 21.40 11.35
CA PRO A 202 -9.42 21.78 12.77
C PRO A 202 -9.60 20.59 13.71
N ASP A 203 -10.31 19.54 13.29
CA ASP A 203 -10.57 18.34 14.09
C ASP A 203 -9.50 17.26 13.95
N ALA A 204 -8.40 17.50 13.21
CA ALA A 204 -7.34 16.51 12.99
C ALA A 204 -6.73 15.98 14.30
N SER A 205 -6.74 16.80 15.37
CA SER A 205 -6.28 16.42 16.69
C SER A 205 -7.04 15.24 17.32
N ASN A 206 -8.27 14.95 16.85
CA ASN A 206 -9.02 13.77 17.27
C ASN A 206 -8.44 12.45 16.74
N LEU A 207 -7.54 12.53 15.74
CA LEU A 207 -6.82 11.40 15.19
C LEU A 207 -5.31 11.44 15.54
N ASP A 208 -4.92 12.22 16.52
CA ASP A 208 -3.54 12.40 16.96
C ASP A 208 -2.92 11.13 17.56
N SER A 209 -1.60 11.10 17.55
CA SER A 209 -0.79 10.07 18.17
C SER A 209 -1.18 9.77 19.63
N SER A 210 -1.52 10.81 20.37
CA SER A 210 -1.95 10.71 21.79
C SER A 210 -3.28 9.97 21.95
N VAL A 211 -4.17 10.04 20.95
CA VAL A 211 -5.44 9.31 20.92
C VAL A 211 -5.18 7.82 20.71
N TRP A 212 -4.40 7.48 19.70
CA TRP A 212 -4.05 6.09 19.39
C TRP A 212 -3.28 5.44 20.52
N LEU A 213 -2.33 6.17 21.14
CA LEU A 213 -1.58 5.67 22.30
C LEU A 213 -2.48 5.29 23.49
N ARG A 214 -3.63 5.96 23.66
CA ARG A 214 -4.61 5.60 24.70
C ARG A 214 -5.50 4.43 24.32
N LEU A 215 -5.80 4.27 23.02
CA LEU A 215 -6.70 3.23 22.51
C LEU A 215 -6.00 1.89 22.29
N PHE A 216 -4.73 1.91 21.85
CA PHE A 216 -3.96 0.69 21.67
C PHE A 216 -3.70 -0.02 23.00
N THR A 217 -3.79 -1.34 23.00
CA THR A 217 -3.45 -2.15 24.15
C THR A 217 -1.96 -2.01 24.45
N GLN A 218 -1.63 -1.46 25.60
CA GLN A 218 -0.26 -1.18 26.02
C GLN A 218 0.38 -2.38 26.77
N GLY A 219 1.73 -2.41 26.75
CA GLY A 219 2.50 -3.41 27.48
C GLY A 219 2.64 -4.77 26.79
N ILE A 220 1.99 -4.97 25.66
CA ILE A 220 2.15 -6.15 24.81
C ILE A 220 3.01 -5.76 23.61
N PRO A 221 4.21 -6.36 23.40
CA PRO A 221 4.96 -6.14 22.16
C PRO A 221 4.19 -6.72 20.96
N ASP A 222 3.81 -5.86 20.02
CA ASP A 222 3.03 -6.22 18.86
C ASP A 222 3.88 -6.16 17.60
N GLY A 223 4.57 -7.25 17.30
CA GLY A 223 5.24 -7.45 16.00
C GLY A 223 4.39 -8.31 15.08
N CYS A 224 4.39 -8.01 13.78
CA CYS A 224 3.81 -8.91 12.80
C CYS A 224 4.59 -10.23 12.65
N TRP A 225 5.77 -10.31 13.23
CA TRP A 225 6.64 -11.46 13.34
C TRP A 225 7.40 -11.42 14.67
N TYR A 226 7.53 -12.53 15.38
CA TYR A 226 8.16 -12.52 16.73
C TYR A 226 9.65 -12.18 16.72
N GLY A 227 10.33 -12.29 15.59
CA GLY A 227 11.71 -11.85 15.39
C GLY A 227 11.87 -10.37 15.07
N CYS A 228 10.77 -9.61 14.93
CA CYS A 228 10.81 -8.20 14.60
C CYS A 228 11.00 -7.34 15.84
N THR A 229 12.15 -6.67 15.94
CA THR A 229 12.46 -5.76 17.07
C THR A 229 11.82 -4.38 16.94
N LEU A 230 11.37 -3.99 15.74
CA LEU A 230 10.63 -2.73 15.54
C LEU A 230 9.25 -2.80 16.18
N SER A 231 8.56 -3.96 16.11
CA SER A 231 7.26 -4.20 16.77
C SER A 231 6.24 -3.08 16.54
N CYS A 232 6.12 -2.61 15.29
CA CYS A 232 5.29 -1.45 14.94
C CYS A 232 3.80 -1.77 14.76
N ALA A 233 3.41 -3.03 14.77
CA ALA A 233 2.01 -3.41 14.76
C ALA A 233 1.40 -3.17 16.15
N HIS A 234 0.19 -2.64 16.19
CA HIS A 234 -0.57 -2.42 17.41
C HIS A 234 -1.97 -2.97 17.27
N GLY A 235 -2.65 -3.19 18.38
CA GLY A 235 -4.02 -3.68 18.39
C GLY A 235 -4.85 -3.00 19.47
N VAL A 236 -6.16 -3.05 19.28
CA VAL A 236 -7.16 -2.62 20.26
C VAL A 236 -7.87 -3.88 20.76
N ASP A 237 -7.56 -4.30 21.97
CA ASP A 237 -8.23 -5.44 22.62
C ASP A 237 -9.61 -5.03 23.14
N HIS A 238 -10.53 -5.97 23.14
CA HIS A 238 -11.89 -5.80 23.69
C HIS A 238 -12.70 -4.65 23.07
N PHE A 239 -12.59 -4.45 21.75
CA PHE A 239 -13.39 -3.47 21.03
C PHE A 239 -14.84 -4.01 20.86
N HIS A 240 -15.85 -3.17 21.17
CA HIS A 240 -17.27 -3.50 21.05
C HIS A 240 -17.81 -3.02 19.70
N LEU A 241 -18.16 -3.94 18.84
CA LEU A 241 -18.74 -3.62 17.52
C LEU A 241 -20.15 -3.04 17.64
N GLN A 242 -20.42 -1.96 16.92
CA GLN A 242 -21.70 -1.23 16.96
C GLN A 242 -22.59 -1.49 15.74
N THR A 243 -22.02 -1.99 14.65
CA THR A 243 -22.72 -2.17 13.36
C THR A 243 -22.50 -3.58 12.81
N GLY A 244 -23.12 -3.87 11.67
CA GLY A 244 -22.87 -5.06 10.87
C GLY A 244 -23.33 -6.39 11.50
N PRO A 245 -22.88 -7.51 10.91
CA PRO A 245 -23.35 -8.85 11.35
C PRO A 245 -22.82 -9.26 12.72
N TYR A 246 -21.75 -8.64 13.20
CA TYR A 246 -21.14 -8.93 14.51
C TYR A 246 -21.44 -7.87 15.57
N LYS A 247 -22.46 -7.03 15.35
CA LYS A 247 -22.88 -6.01 16.32
C LYS A 247 -23.08 -6.61 17.72
N GLY A 248 -22.43 -6.00 18.71
CA GLY A 248 -22.46 -6.43 20.11
C GLY A 248 -21.34 -7.41 20.48
N GLU A 249 -20.61 -7.96 19.52
CA GLU A 249 -19.44 -8.79 19.82
C GLU A 249 -18.28 -7.95 20.30
N VAL A 250 -17.42 -8.58 21.12
CA VAL A 250 -16.17 -8.02 21.61
C VAL A 250 -15.03 -8.67 20.83
N VAL A 251 -14.26 -7.86 20.11
CA VAL A 251 -13.23 -8.34 19.20
C VAL A 251 -11.87 -7.72 19.49
N LEU A 252 -10.82 -8.37 19.00
CA LEU A 252 -9.52 -7.75 18.82
C LEU A 252 -9.48 -7.10 17.42
N VAL A 253 -9.07 -5.84 17.37
CA VAL A 253 -8.79 -5.14 16.11
C VAL A 253 -7.29 -4.97 15.97
N ASP A 254 -6.71 -5.45 14.85
CA ASP A 254 -5.29 -5.30 14.52
C ASP A 254 -5.10 -3.97 13.78
N GLY A 255 -4.39 -3.03 14.35
CA GLY A 255 -4.31 -1.66 13.87
C GLY A 255 -5.22 -0.70 14.65
N PRO A 256 -5.60 0.45 14.04
CA PRO A 256 -5.34 0.85 12.65
C PRO A 256 -3.91 1.37 12.40
N GLU A 257 -3.44 1.21 11.15
CA GLU A 257 -2.23 1.86 10.64
C GLU A 257 -2.57 3.26 10.09
N TYR A 258 -1.54 4.11 9.84
CA TYR A 258 -1.73 5.48 9.32
C TYR A 258 -2.63 5.54 8.08
N GLU A 259 -2.40 4.66 7.10
CA GLU A 259 -3.18 4.63 5.87
C GLU A 259 -4.68 4.43 6.14
N THR A 260 -5.02 3.60 7.12
CA THR A 260 -6.41 3.41 7.55
C THR A 260 -6.92 4.62 8.34
N ILE A 261 -6.09 5.16 9.26
CA ILE A 261 -6.45 6.34 10.08
C ILE A 261 -6.78 7.54 9.17
N ALA A 262 -5.92 7.81 8.20
CA ALA A 262 -6.13 8.91 7.27
C ALA A 262 -7.25 8.60 6.26
N GLY A 263 -7.29 7.41 5.70
CA GLY A 263 -8.24 7.05 4.65
C GLY A 263 -9.68 7.04 5.12
N VAL A 264 -10.06 6.11 6.01
CA VAL A 264 -11.43 6.03 6.55
C VAL A 264 -11.68 7.04 7.67
N GLY A 265 -10.68 7.85 7.99
CA GLY A 265 -10.80 9.01 8.88
C GLY A 265 -10.87 10.32 8.10
N SER A 266 -9.79 11.11 8.11
CA SER A 266 -9.77 12.48 7.59
C SER A 266 -10.16 12.60 6.12
N ASN A 267 -9.77 11.65 5.25
CA ASN A 267 -10.05 11.70 3.82
C ASN A 267 -11.55 11.64 3.49
N ILE A 268 -12.34 10.96 4.33
CA ILE A 268 -13.82 10.95 4.25
C ILE A 268 -14.48 11.87 5.28
N GLY A 269 -13.68 12.70 5.99
CA GLY A 269 -14.18 13.66 6.99
C GLY A 269 -14.59 13.06 8.34
N VAL A 270 -14.22 11.82 8.63
CA VAL A 270 -14.51 11.14 9.89
C VAL A 270 -13.36 11.38 10.87
N PHE A 271 -13.64 12.10 11.97
CA PHE A 271 -12.68 12.38 13.04
C PHE A 271 -13.08 11.68 14.36
N ASP A 272 -13.77 10.55 14.24
CA ASP A 272 -14.09 9.65 15.35
C ASP A 272 -13.20 8.40 15.31
N PRO A 273 -12.23 8.25 16.22
CA PRO A 273 -11.31 7.12 16.23
C PRO A 273 -12.02 5.76 16.45
N LEU A 274 -13.17 5.74 17.13
CA LEU A 274 -13.91 4.48 17.33
C LEU A 274 -14.55 4.00 16.03
N ALA A 275 -15.08 4.92 15.23
CA ALA A 275 -15.59 4.60 13.89
C ALA A 275 -14.46 4.10 12.97
N VAL A 276 -13.26 4.71 13.04
CA VAL A 276 -12.08 4.25 12.30
C VAL A 276 -11.69 2.81 12.69
N ILE A 277 -11.66 2.49 13.99
CA ILE A 277 -11.35 1.14 14.49
C ILE A 277 -12.39 0.13 13.98
N GLU A 278 -13.68 0.46 14.01
CA GLU A 278 -14.74 -0.43 13.54
C GLU A 278 -14.65 -0.69 12.02
N MET A 279 -14.41 0.36 11.22
CA MET A 279 -14.17 0.21 9.78
C MET A 279 -12.93 -0.63 9.50
N ASN A 280 -11.85 -0.47 10.27
CA ASN A 280 -10.66 -1.30 10.16
C ASN A 280 -10.97 -2.78 10.40
N PHE A 281 -11.71 -3.12 11.47
CA PHE A 281 -12.09 -4.51 11.74
C PHE A 281 -12.88 -5.12 10.58
N TYR A 282 -13.87 -4.39 10.05
CA TYR A 282 -14.69 -4.91 8.96
C TYR A 282 -13.91 -4.99 7.64
N CYS A 283 -13.01 -4.06 7.35
CA CYS A 283 -12.12 -4.18 6.20
C CYS A 283 -11.26 -5.45 6.31
N ASP A 284 -10.67 -5.71 7.48
CA ASP A 284 -9.83 -6.89 7.70
C ASP A 284 -10.63 -8.19 7.55
N THR A 285 -11.77 -8.30 8.24
CA THR A 285 -12.52 -9.56 8.21
C THR A 285 -13.20 -9.83 6.87
N TYR A 286 -13.63 -8.80 6.15
CA TYR A 286 -14.17 -8.93 4.79
C TYR A 286 -13.08 -9.10 3.74
N GLY A 287 -11.82 -8.80 4.07
CA GLY A 287 -10.69 -8.82 3.14
C GLY A 287 -10.75 -7.66 2.15
N VAL A 288 -10.84 -6.43 2.64
CA VAL A 288 -10.93 -5.19 1.85
C VAL A 288 -9.70 -4.33 2.05
N ASP A 289 -9.10 -3.84 0.96
CA ASP A 289 -8.06 -2.80 1.01
C ASP A 289 -8.65 -1.49 1.55
N THR A 290 -8.19 -1.07 2.74
CA THR A 290 -8.70 0.13 3.42
C THR A 290 -8.47 1.41 2.62
N ILE A 291 -7.35 1.51 1.89
CA ILE A 291 -7.01 2.67 1.06
C ILE A 291 -7.96 2.76 -0.14
N SER A 292 -8.15 1.66 -0.86
CA SER A 292 -9.04 1.64 -2.03
C SER A 292 -10.50 1.88 -1.63
N PHE A 293 -10.92 1.32 -0.49
CA PHE A 293 -12.25 1.59 0.05
C PHE A 293 -12.43 3.07 0.41
N ALA A 294 -11.51 3.62 1.18
CA ALA A 294 -11.55 5.02 1.62
C ALA A 294 -11.61 6.00 0.44
N ASN A 295 -10.72 5.84 -0.54
CA ASN A 295 -10.71 6.68 -1.73
C ASN A 295 -11.97 6.54 -2.57
N SER A 296 -12.52 5.32 -2.70
CA SER A 296 -13.77 5.10 -3.43
C SER A 296 -14.97 5.77 -2.72
N VAL A 297 -15.00 5.73 -1.38
CA VAL A 297 -16.02 6.43 -0.57
C VAL A 297 -15.81 7.94 -0.65
N ALA A 298 -14.57 8.45 -0.52
CA ALA A 298 -14.26 9.87 -0.61
C ALA A 298 -14.66 10.45 -1.98
N PHE A 299 -14.35 9.74 -3.07
CA PHE A 299 -14.78 10.11 -4.42
C PHE A 299 -16.31 10.12 -4.56
N ALA A 300 -17.01 9.13 -3.99
CA ALA A 300 -18.47 9.08 -4.00
C ALA A 300 -19.08 10.23 -3.18
N MET A 301 -18.51 10.56 -2.01
CA MET A 301 -18.95 11.71 -1.19
C MET A 301 -18.79 13.04 -1.94
N GLU A 302 -17.69 13.21 -2.66
CA GLU A 302 -17.49 14.42 -3.48
C GLU A 302 -18.46 14.49 -4.65
N CYS A 303 -18.71 13.39 -5.33
CA CYS A 303 -19.71 13.34 -6.40
C CYS A 303 -21.13 13.54 -5.87
N TYR A 304 -21.41 13.16 -4.63
CA TYR A 304 -22.67 13.45 -3.94
C TYR A 304 -22.82 14.95 -3.64
N GLU A 305 -21.79 15.57 -3.10
CA GLU A 305 -21.73 17.01 -2.84
C GLU A 305 -21.87 17.83 -4.14
N ALA A 306 -21.25 17.37 -5.24
CA ALA A 306 -21.36 17.98 -6.57
C ALA A 306 -22.72 17.74 -7.26
N GLY A 307 -23.62 16.96 -6.64
CA GLY A 307 -24.95 16.65 -7.22
C GLY A 307 -24.93 15.66 -8.39
N ILE A 308 -23.81 14.99 -8.63
CA ILE A 308 -23.69 13.94 -9.67
C ILE A 308 -24.48 12.71 -9.26
N ILE A 309 -24.43 12.36 -8.00
CA ILE A 309 -25.25 11.31 -7.35
C ILE A 309 -26.03 11.90 -6.20
N ASN A 310 -27.10 11.25 -5.80
CA ASN A 310 -28.01 11.71 -4.76
C ASN A 310 -28.51 10.55 -3.88
N LYS A 311 -29.36 10.86 -2.91
CA LYS A 311 -29.90 9.88 -1.95
C LYS A 311 -30.71 8.77 -2.62
N GLU A 312 -31.35 9.02 -3.76
CA GLU A 312 -32.08 7.99 -4.50
C GLU A 312 -31.12 6.97 -5.13
N ILE A 313 -30.07 7.47 -5.81
CA ILE A 313 -29.03 6.65 -6.45
C ILE A 313 -28.28 5.81 -5.41
N THR A 314 -28.02 6.35 -4.23
CA THR A 314 -27.30 5.66 -3.15
C THR A 314 -28.17 4.72 -2.31
N GLY A 315 -29.44 4.54 -2.68
CA GLY A 315 -30.37 3.66 -1.93
C GLY A 315 -30.74 4.19 -0.55
N GLY A 316 -30.79 5.51 -0.39
CA GLY A 316 -31.17 6.17 0.85
C GLY A 316 -30.00 6.64 1.73
N LEU A 317 -28.76 6.33 1.35
CA LEU A 317 -27.57 6.78 2.08
C LEU A 317 -27.24 8.24 1.78
N GLU A 318 -26.97 9.01 2.81
CA GLU A 318 -26.49 10.39 2.72
C GLU A 318 -24.95 10.40 2.75
N LEU A 319 -24.33 10.50 1.57
CA LEU A 319 -22.88 10.47 1.43
C LEU A 319 -22.27 11.87 1.64
N VAL A 320 -22.54 12.45 2.80
CA VAL A 320 -21.95 13.74 3.22
C VAL A 320 -20.66 13.48 4.00
N TRP A 321 -19.75 14.46 3.95
CA TRP A 321 -18.48 14.37 4.69
C TRP A 321 -18.71 14.12 6.17
N GLY A 322 -17.96 13.16 6.73
CA GLY A 322 -18.03 12.78 8.14
C GLY A 322 -19.14 11.77 8.50
N ASN A 323 -19.94 11.34 7.54
CA ASN A 323 -20.99 10.34 7.82
C ASN A 323 -20.40 8.91 7.91
N ALA A 324 -19.77 8.62 9.05
CA ALA A 324 -19.20 7.30 9.33
C ALA A 324 -20.21 6.16 9.21
N ARG A 325 -21.48 6.42 9.57
CA ARG A 325 -22.54 5.41 9.48
C ARG A 325 -22.85 5.01 8.04
N ALA A 326 -22.87 5.98 7.13
CA ALA A 326 -23.06 5.70 5.72
C ALA A 326 -21.83 4.94 5.14
N ALA A 327 -20.61 5.31 5.54
CA ALA A 327 -19.39 4.61 5.13
C ALA A 327 -19.38 3.14 5.61
N LEU A 328 -19.75 2.87 6.87
CA LEU A 328 -19.88 1.51 7.41
C LEU A 328 -20.95 0.71 6.65
N GLU A 329 -22.11 1.30 6.35
CA GLU A 329 -23.13 0.61 5.57
C GLU A 329 -22.67 0.29 4.14
N LEU A 330 -21.94 1.20 3.48
CA LEU A 330 -21.31 0.92 2.18
C LEU A 330 -20.34 -0.27 2.26
N LEU A 331 -19.56 -0.36 3.34
CA LEU A 331 -18.63 -1.48 3.55
C LEU A 331 -19.39 -2.82 3.73
N HIS A 332 -20.48 -2.81 4.48
CA HIS A 332 -21.33 -3.99 4.64
C HIS A 332 -22.00 -4.41 3.33
N GLN A 333 -22.53 -3.45 2.56
CA GLN A 333 -23.11 -3.70 1.23
C GLN A 333 -22.05 -4.26 0.25
N LEU A 334 -20.84 -3.68 0.26
CA LEU A 334 -19.72 -4.14 -0.56
C LEU A 334 -19.42 -5.62 -0.28
N ALA A 335 -19.33 -5.99 0.99
CA ALA A 335 -19.05 -7.37 1.38
C ALA A 335 -20.14 -8.35 0.91
N ARG A 336 -21.41 -7.91 0.92
CA ARG A 336 -22.54 -8.72 0.43
C ARG A 336 -22.76 -8.64 -1.09
N GLY A 337 -22.08 -7.72 -1.79
CA GLY A 337 -22.29 -7.48 -3.22
C GLY A 337 -23.61 -6.78 -3.54
N GLU A 338 -24.11 -5.94 -2.65
CA GLU A 338 -25.43 -5.32 -2.71
C GLU A 338 -25.33 -3.78 -2.85
N GLY A 339 -26.41 -3.18 -3.33
CA GLY A 339 -26.66 -1.75 -3.31
C GLY A 339 -25.52 -0.90 -3.92
N PHE A 340 -25.38 0.32 -3.44
CA PHE A 340 -24.35 1.25 -3.89
C PHE A 340 -22.95 0.81 -3.42
N GLY A 341 -22.84 0.09 -2.30
CA GLY A 341 -21.60 -0.49 -1.81
C GLY A 341 -20.96 -1.47 -2.81
N HIS A 342 -21.76 -2.21 -3.60
CA HIS A 342 -21.23 -3.05 -4.66
C HIS A 342 -20.50 -2.22 -5.75
N LEU A 343 -21.04 -1.05 -6.13
CA LEU A 343 -20.37 -0.14 -7.08
C LEU A 343 -19.07 0.40 -6.49
N VAL A 344 -19.09 0.84 -5.23
CA VAL A 344 -17.90 1.30 -4.50
C VAL A 344 -16.82 0.22 -4.53
N GLY A 345 -17.18 -1.06 -4.38
CA GLY A 345 -16.26 -2.20 -4.44
C GLY A 345 -15.55 -2.40 -5.78
N GLN A 346 -15.93 -1.65 -6.84
CA GLN A 346 -15.28 -1.75 -8.15
C GLN A 346 -14.08 -0.80 -8.33
N GLY A 347 -13.87 0.14 -7.39
CA GLY A 347 -12.76 1.09 -7.38
C GLY A 347 -12.99 2.37 -8.19
N VAL A 348 -12.17 3.38 -7.93
CA VAL A 348 -12.33 4.74 -8.47
C VAL A 348 -12.30 4.78 -9.99
N ARG A 349 -11.42 4.03 -10.65
CA ARG A 349 -11.38 3.98 -12.13
C ARG A 349 -12.71 3.54 -12.73
N PHE A 350 -13.35 2.53 -12.13
CA PHE A 350 -14.67 2.08 -12.56
C PHE A 350 -15.74 3.15 -12.27
N LEU A 351 -15.71 3.74 -11.08
CA LEU A 351 -16.69 4.76 -10.67
C LEU A 351 -16.64 5.98 -11.61
N LYS A 352 -15.45 6.46 -11.99
CA LYS A 352 -15.31 7.55 -12.97
C LYS A 352 -16.05 7.24 -14.27
N GLN A 353 -15.80 6.09 -14.86
CA GLN A 353 -16.42 5.65 -16.10
C GLN A 353 -17.93 5.45 -15.95
N HIS A 354 -18.35 4.86 -14.84
CA HIS A 354 -19.76 4.61 -14.54
C HIS A 354 -20.55 5.91 -14.36
N PHE A 355 -20.01 6.87 -13.61
CA PHE A 355 -20.69 8.15 -13.33
C PHE A 355 -20.82 9.04 -14.58
N VAL A 356 -19.82 9.03 -15.47
CA VAL A 356 -19.93 9.69 -16.78
C VAL A 356 -21.05 9.06 -17.61
N ARG A 357 -21.07 7.74 -17.70
CA ARG A 357 -22.01 7.01 -18.58
C ARG A 357 -23.44 7.03 -18.06
N GLU A 358 -23.64 6.78 -16.76
CA GLU A 358 -24.97 6.57 -16.19
C GLU A 358 -25.58 7.84 -15.58
N TYR A 359 -24.75 8.76 -15.10
CA TYR A 359 -25.22 9.94 -14.36
C TYR A 359 -24.83 11.27 -15.04
N GLY A 360 -24.19 11.21 -16.21
CA GLY A 360 -23.84 12.42 -16.98
C GLY A 360 -22.79 13.31 -16.30
N ALA A 361 -21.92 12.73 -15.47
CA ALA A 361 -20.82 13.46 -14.83
C ALA A 361 -19.89 14.09 -15.89
N ASP A 362 -19.35 15.28 -15.60
CA ASP A 362 -18.31 15.89 -16.43
C ASP A 362 -17.06 14.99 -16.43
N PRO A 363 -16.61 14.49 -17.60
CA PRO A 363 -15.45 13.60 -17.69
C PRO A 363 -14.17 14.23 -17.15
N GLN A 364 -13.96 15.53 -17.34
CA GLN A 364 -12.77 16.22 -16.86
C GLN A 364 -12.77 16.34 -15.34
N PHE A 365 -13.91 16.69 -14.76
CA PHE A 365 -14.04 16.78 -13.31
C PHE A 365 -13.74 15.44 -12.64
N VAL A 366 -14.41 14.35 -13.05
CA VAL A 366 -14.19 13.03 -12.41
C VAL A 366 -12.78 12.51 -12.64
N GLN A 367 -12.15 12.87 -13.77
CA GLN A 367 -10.74 12.51 -14.03
C GLN A 367 -9.79 13.28 -13.11
N ASP A 368 -10.05 14.55 -12.85
CA ASP A 368 -9.20 15.41 -12.03
C ASP A 368 -9.29 15.06 -10.53
N VAL A 369 -10.47 14.65 -10.05
CA VAL A 369 -10.72 14.38 -8.63
C VAL A 369 -10.69 12.90 -8.26
N GLY A 370 -10.71 12.00 -9.23
CA GLY A 370 -10.69 10.56 -9.00
C GLY A 370 -9.27 10.06 -8.71
N MET A 371 -8.92 9.96 -7.43
CA MET A 371 -7.56 9.76 -6.93
C MET A 371 -7.06 8.31 -7.12
N GLU A 372 -6.75 7.95 -8.38
CA GLU A 372 -6.14 6.66 -8.75
C GLU A 372 -5.12 6.80 -9.88
N VAL A 373 -4.16 5.88 -9.94
CA VAL A 373 -3.21 5.73 -11.05
C VAL A 373 -3.13 4.26 -11.42
N LYS A 374 -3.18 3.94 -12.71
CA LYS A 374 -3.19 2.57 -13.22
C LYS A 374 -4.32 1.71 -12.64
N GLY A 375 -5.39 2.34 -12.16
CA GLY A 375 -6.53 1.70 -11.51
C GLY A 375 -6.36 1.39 -10.04
N MET A 376 -5.23 1.75 -9.43
CA MET A 376 -5.00 1.64 -8.00
C MET A 376 -5.13 3.01 -7.35
N GLU A 377 -5.93 3.11 -6.33
CA GLU A 377 -6.17 4.33 -5.56
C GLU A 377 -4.89 4.83 -4.89
N ILE A 378 -4.75 6.15 -4.79
CA ILE A 378 -3.58 6.81 -4.22
C ILE A 378 -3.50 6.56 -2.72
N SER A 379 -2.30 6.26 -2.20
CA SER A 379 -2.04 6.17 -0.76
C SER A 379 -2.25 7.52 -0.07
N GLU A 380 -2.56 7.49 1.22
CA GLU A 380 -3.12 8.60 2.00
C GLU A 380 -2.10 9.70 2.36
N TYR A 381 -1.48 10.29 1.33
CA TYR A 381 -0.59 11.45 1.45
C TYR A 381 -0.95 12.54 0.43
N MET A 382 -1.09 13.77 0.89
CA MET A 382 -1.32 14.93 0.03
C MET A 382 -0.05 15.26 -0.76
N THR A 383 -0.09 15.17 -2.09
CA THR A 383 1.12 15.31 -2.95
C THR A 383 1.20 16.62 -3.71
N LYS A 384 0.19 17.49 -3.62
CA LYS A 384 0.10 18.74 -4.40
C LYS A 384 1.40 19.55 -4.42
N GLU A 385 2.17 19.53 -3.33
CA GLU A 385 3.39 20.31 -3.17
C GLU A 385 4.68 19.46 -3.25
N SER A 386 4.56 18.15 -3.40
CA SER A 386 5.71 17.23 -3.46
C SER A 386 5.87 16.62 -4.84
N LEU A 387 6.70 17.26 -5.69
CA LEU A 387 7.01 16.73 -7.01
C LEU A 387 7.66 15.33 -6.93
N ALA A 388 8.48 15.08 -5.90
CA ALA A 388 9.09 13.76 -5.69
C ALA A 388 8.03 12.68 -5.41
N GLN A 389 7.05 12.96 -4.53
CA GLN A 389 6.00 11.97 -4.24
C GLN A 389 4.98 11.84 -5.38
N GLN A 390 4.74 12.90 -6.17
CA GLN A 390 3.98 12.79 -7.42
C GLN A 390 4.64 11.75 -8.33
N GLY A 391 5.95 11.86 -8.57
CA GLY A 391 6.70 10.85 -9.30
C GLY A 391 6.66 9.47 -8.65
N GLY A 392 6.70 9.41 -7.32
CA GLY A 392 6.58 8.17 -6.54
C GLY A 392 5.28 7.41 -6.79
N TYR A 393 4.19 8.13 -7.06
CA TYR A 393 2.89 7.53 -7.37
C TYR A 393 2.68 7.26 -8.86
N GLY A 394 2.96 8.25 -9.72
CA GLY A 394 2.71 8.12 -11.15
C GLY A 394 3.63 7.10 -11.81
N LEU A 395 4.90 7.07 -11.43
CA LEU A 395 5.93 6.21 -12.02
C LEU A 395 6.06 4.83 -11.36
N ALA A 396 5.29 4.55 -10.30
CA ALA A 396 5.22 3.23 -9.70
C ALA A 396 4.63 2.22 -10.69
N LEU A 397 5.26 1.05 -10.82
CA LEU A 397 4.88 0.05 -11.84
C LEU A 397 3.49 -0.53 -11.62
N LYS A 398 3.13 -0.75 -10.38
CA LYS A 398 1.91 -1.47 -9.97
C LYS A 398 0.74 -0.55 -9.60
N GLY A 399 0.93 0.77 -9.64
CA GLY A 399 -0.08 1.78 -9.29
C GLY A 399 0.34 2.66 -8.12
N ALA A 400 -0.52 3.60 -7.74
CA ALA A 400 -0.22 4.70 -6.83
C ALA A 400 -0.11 4.26 -5.36
N GLN A 401 0.98 3.64 -4.98
CA GLN A 401 1.26 3.29 -3.60
C GLN A 401 2.65 3.76 -3.16
N HIS A 402 2.77 4.14 -1.89
CA HIS A 402 4.04 4.59 -1.31
C HIS A 402 5.06 3.45 -1.12
N ASP A 403 4.67 2.24 -1.39
CA ASP A 403 5.49 1.04 -1.24
C ASP A 403 6.75 1.03 -2.13
N GLU A 404 6.68 1.57 -3.35
CA GLU A 404 7.85 1.69 -4.24
C GLU A 404 8.71 2.92 -3.93
N ALA A 405 8.08 4.06 -3.62
CA ALA A 405 8.79 5.30 -3.30
C ALA A 405 7.99 6.14 -2.30
N TRP A 406 8.46 6.22 -1.06
CA TRP A 406 7.90 7.08 -0.03
C TRP A 406 8.83 8.27 0.21
N LEU A 407 8.71 9.27 -0.65
CA LEU A 407 9.60 10.42 -0.67
C LEU A 407 9.01 11.67 -0.02
N ILE A 408 7.74 11.63 0.40
CA ILE A 408 7.03 12.78 0.97
C ILE A 408 7.75 13.35 2.19
N PHE A 409 8.31 12.49 3.04
CA PHE A 409 9.03 12.90 4.22
C PHE A 409 10.36 13.57 3.86
N MET A 410 11.12 12.98 2.95
CA MET A 410 12.40 13.52 2.47
C MET A 410 12.20 14.85 1.74
N ASP A 411 11.15 14.98 0.93
CA ASP A 411 10.87 16.16 0.13
C ASP A 411 10.25 17.29 0.98
N MET A 412 9.18 16.99 1.72
CA MET A 412 8.36 18.02 2.36
C MET A 412 8.71 18.27 3.83
N VAL A 413 9.03 17.22 4.59
CA VAL A 413 9.30 17.34 6.04
C VAL A 413 10.76 17.66 6.29
N ASN A 414 11.66 16.82 5.80
CA ASN A 414 13.10 16.94 6.05
C ASN A 414 13.85 17.87 5.08
N LYS A 415 13.24 18.23 3.93
CA LYS A 415 13.86 19.06 2.88
C LYS A 415 15.18 18.48 2.33
N GLN A 416 15.28 17.16 2.22
CA GLN A 416 16.47 16.44 1.78
C GLN A 416 16.58 16.28 0.27
N LEU A 417 15.56 16.67 -0.50
CA LEU A 417 15.53 16.63 -1.97
C LEU A 417 15.31 18.06 -2.52
N PRO A 418 16.24 19.00 -2.30
CA PRO A 418 16.03 20.40 -2.60
C PRO A 418 15.98 20.70 -4.10
N THR A 419 16.70 19.94 -4.92
CA THR A 419 16.77 20.18 -6.36
C THR A 419 15.88 19.22 -7.16
N PHE A 420 15.61 19.59 -8.40
CA PHE A 420 14.92 18.73 -9.36
C PHE A 420 15.69 17.41 -9.59
N GLU A 421 17.03 17.51 -9.73
CA GLU A 421 17.87 16.33 -9.97
C GLU A 421 17.89 15.37 -8.79
N ASP A 422 17.87 15.88 -7.55
CA ASP A 422 17.75 15.03 -6.35
C ASP A 422 16.45 14.22 -6.36
N LYS A 423 15.33 14.83 -6.77
CA LYS A 423 14.02 14.17 -6.87
C LYS A 423 14.03 13.08 -7.94
N ALA A 424 14.59 13.39 -9.13
CA ALA A 424 14.67 12.42 -10.22
C ALA A 424 15.60 11.25 -9.88
N GLU A 425 16.71 11.50 -9.20
CA GLU A 425 17.64 10.46 -8.74
C GLU A 425 17.02 9.57 -7.67
N ALA A 426 16.34 10.15 -6.69
CA ALA A 426 15.64 9.40 -5.65
C ALA A 426 14.55 8.48 -6.25
N LEU A 427 13.83 8.95 -7.27
CA LEU A 427 12.82 8.17 -8.00
C LEU A 427 13.39 7.03 -8.87
N HIS A 428 14.67 7.10 -9.21
CA HIS A 428 15.37 5.98 -9.83
C HIS A 428 15.87 4.98 -8.79
N TYR A 429 16.53 5.45 -7.75
CA TYR A 429 17.25 4.63 -6.78
C TYR A 429 16.35 3.94 -5.75
N PHE A 430 15.35 4.65 -5.19
CA PHE A 430 14.46 4.13 -4.17
C PHE A 430 13.67 2.89 -4.60
N PRO A 431 13.00 2.89 -5.77
CA PRO A 431 12.24 1.74 -6.24
C PRO A 431 13.08 0.48 -6.39
N LEU A 432 14.37 0.61 -6.71
CA LEU A 432 15.26 -0.54 -6.85
C LEU A 432 15.50 -1.24 -5.50
N TRP A 433 15.75 -0.48 -4.42
CA TRP A 433 15.86 -1.06 -3.08
C TRP A 433 14.53 -1.63 -2.58
N ARG A 434 13.42 -0.96 -2.85
CA ARG A 434 12.09 -1.46 -2.50
C ARG A 434 11.77 -2.77 -3.21
N THR A 435 12.17 -2.90 -4.47
CA THR A 435 12.07 -4.16 -5.22
C THR A 435 12.95 -5.24 -4.60
N TRP A 436 14.19 -4.91 -4.22
CA TRP A 436 15.09 -5.86 -3.55
C TRP A 436 14.49 -6.40 -2.25
N PHE A 437 13.88 -5.54 -1.43
CA PHE A 437 13.17 -5.98 -0.22
C PHE A 437 12.00 -6.92 -0.53
N SER A 438 11.23 -6.60 -1.56
CA SER A 438 10.13 -7.46 -2.01
C SER A 438 10.61 -8.84 -2.44
N LEU A 439 11.71 -8.91 -3.21
CA LEU A 439 12.30 -10.16 -3.68
C LEU A 439 12.79 -11.08 -2.55
N HIS A 440 13.24 -10.50 -1.44
CA HIS A 440 13.82 -11.24 -0.32
C HIS A 440 12.91 -11.32 0.91
N GLY A 441 11.64 -10.88 0.79
CA GLY A 441 10.67 -10.92 1.89
C GLY A 441 11.04 -10.03 3.09
N LEU A 442 11.81 -8.96 2.86
CA LEU A 442 12.23 -8.02 3.90
C LEU A 442 11.19 -6.92 4.10
N CYS A 443 11.01 -6.51 5.37
CA CYS A 443 10.18 -5.37 5.69
C CYS A 443 10.83 -4.06 5.22
N LYS A 444 10.01 -3.19 4.61
CA LYS A 444 10.46 -1.90 4.06
C LYS A 444 10.59 -0.80 5.11
N LEU A 445 9.93 -0.91 6.25
CA LEU A 445 9.95 0.11 7.30
C LEU A 445 11.35 0.40 7.85
N PRO A 446 12.23 -0.57 8.16
CA PRO A 446 13.57 -0.28 8.62
C PRO A 446 14.41 0.56 7.66
N TRP A 447 14.16 0.45 6.35
CA TRP A 447 14.85 1.26 5.35
C TRP A 447 14.48 2.74 5.39
N ASN A 448 13.18 3.05 5.55
CA ASN A 448 12.70 4.43 5.50
C ASN A 448 12.67 5.12 6.86
N ASP A 449 12.28 4.38 7.88
CA ASP A 449 11.90 4.96 9.16
C ASP A 449 13.03 4.89 10.17
N ILE A 450 13.92 3.89 10.02
CA ILE A 450 15.08 3.69 10.88
C ILE A 450 16.32 3.67 10.01
N VAL A 451 16.80 4.85 9.69
CA VAL A 451 18.06 5.06 8.98
C VAL A 451 19.10 5.63 9.91
N PRO A 452 20.40 5.52 9.59
CA PRO A 452 21.47 6.07 10.43
C PRO A 452 21.22 7.53 10.80
N ALA A 453 21.64 7.91 12.00
CA ALA A 453 21.38 9.25 12.56
C ALA A 453 21.88 10.39 11.65
N ASN A 454 22.92 10.13 10.86
CA ASN A 454 23.50 11.07 9.90
C ASN A 454 22.75 11.15 8.57
N ASN A 455 21.66 10.41 8.39
CA ASN A 455 20.89 10.43 7.12
C ASN A 455 20.44 11.84 6.71
N LYS A 456 20.12 12.70 7.66
CA LYS A 456 19.74 14.10 7.39
C LYS A 456 20.92 15.01 7.01
N GLU A 457 22.13 14.58 7.28
CA GLU A 457 23.36 15.35 7.08
C GLU A 457 24.12 14.92 5.82
N THR A 458 23.70 13.82 5.18
CA THR A 458 24.33 13.33 3.95
C THR A 458 23.77 14.02 2.72
N ALA A 459 24.63 14.28 1.73
CA ALA A 459 24.24 14.84 0.44
C ALA A 459 23.32 13.91 -0.37
N GLU A 460 23.44 12.60 -0.16
CA GLU A 460 22.62 11.58 -0.81
C GLU A 460 21.94 10.71 0.25
N PRO A 461 20.91 11.23 0.95
CA PRO A 461 20.26 10.51 2.07
C PRO A 461 19.59 9.20 1.67
N HIS A 462 19.28 9.03 0.39
CA HIS A 462 18.75 7.78 -0.18
C HIS A 462 19.83 6.72 -0.49
N LYS A 463 21.11 7.03 -0.31
CA LYS A 463 22.25 6.16 -0.62
C LYS A 463 23.19 5.95 0.58
N VAL A 464 22.68 5.92 1.80
CA VAL A 464 23.51 5.80 3.01
C VAL A 464 24.30 4.48 3.01
N PRO A 465 25.64 4.50 2.76
CA PRO A 465 26.43 3.29 2.54
C PRO A 465 26.44 2.33 3.73
N GLU A 466 26.55 2.88 4.94
CA GLU A 466 26.60 2.08 6.17
C GLU A 466 25.34 1.27 6.41
N HIS A 467 24.20 1.81 6.01
CA HIS A 467 22.93 1.10 6.11
C HIS A 467 22.81 0.00 5.05
N VAL A 468 23.20 0.32 3.82
CA VAL A 468 23.15 -0.60 2.66
C VAL A 468 24.08 -1.81 2.86
N GLU A 469 25.21 -1.66 3.54
CA GLU A 469 26.14 -2.74 3.82
C GLU A 469 25.47 -3.91 4.59
N ASN A 470 24.46 -3.65 5.42
CA ASN A 470 23.70 -4.69 6.09
C ASN A 470 23.07 -5.70 5.11
N TYR A 471 22.62 -5.23 3.95
CA TYR A 471 21.97 -6.10 2.95
C TYR A 471 22.96 -6.99 2.23
N THR A 472 24.17 -6.51 1.94
CA THR A 472 25.23 -7.33 1.37
C THR A 472 25.65 -8.43 2.33
N TRP A 473 25.75 -8.14 3.63
CA TRP A 473 26.07 -9.15 4.67
C TRP A 473 24.95 -10.17 4.83
N LEU A 474 23.68 -9.76 4.77
CA LEU A 474 22.56 -10.70 4.81
C LEU A 474 22.57 -11.63 3.61
N TYR A 475 22.78 -11.10 2.41
CA TYR A 475 22.81 -11.90 1.19
C TYR A 475 23.98 -12.89 1.18
N GLU A 476 25.20 -12.42 1.44
CA GLU A 476 26.41 -13.28 1.54
C GLU A 476 26.25 -14.30 2.66
N GLY A 477 25.74 -13.89 3.81
CA GLY A 477 25.50 -14.76 4.95
C GLY A 477 24.53 -15.90 4.66
N LEU A 478 23.49 -15.65 3.88
CA LEU A 478 22.52 -16.68 3.51
C LEU A 478 23.04 -17.59 2.39
N THR A 479 23.60 -17.00 1.33
CA THR A 479 23.90 -17.72 0.08
C THR A 479 25.34 -18.19 -0.04
N GLY A 480 26.27 -17.62 0.75
CA GLY A 480 27.71 -17.80 0.58
C GLY A 480 28.31 -17.00 -0.59
N THR A 481 27.50 -16.29 -1.36
CA THR A 481 27.95 -15.53 -2.52
C THR A 481 28.24 -14.09 -2.11
N ARG A 482 29.50 -13.68 -2.26
CA ARG A 482 29.91 -12.30 -2.02
C ARG A 482 29.33 -11.37 -3.08
N VAL A 483 28.71 -10.30 -2.65
CA VAL A 483 28.07 -9.29 -3.50
C VAL A 483 28.38 -7.89 -3.05
N THR A 484 28.31 -6.95 -3.98
CA THR A 484 28.32 -5.50 -3.71
C THR A 484 26.90 -4.95 -3.69
N ALA A 485 26.71 -3.71 -3.22
CA ALA A 485 25.43 -3.02 -3.33
C ALA A 485 24.98 -2.87 -4.79
N ALA A 486 25.92 -2.65 -5.72
CA ALA A 486 25.63 -2.56 -7.15
C ALA A 486 25.07 -3.89 -7.71
N ASP A 487 25.61 -5.04 -7.27
CA ASP A 487 25.10 -6.34 -7.69
C ASP A 487 23.66 -6.56 -7.22
N LEU A 488 23.33 -6.16 -5.99
CA LEU A 488 21.97 -6.25 -5.44
C LEU A 488 21.00 -5.32 -6.21
N LEU A 489 21.44 -4.11 -6.54
CA LEU A 489 20.63 -3.18 -7.36
C LEU A 489 20.42 -3.70 -8.78
N ALA A 490 21.44 -4.31 -9.41
CA ALA A 490 21.31 -4.91 -10.73
C ALA A 490 20.28 -6.06 -10.74
N GLN A 491 20.21 -6.87 -9.67
CA GLN A 491 19.15 -7.88 -9.52
C GLN A 491 17.77 -7.24 -9.54
N SER A 492 17.59 -6.17 -8.75
CA SER A 492 16.33 -5.45 -8.65
C SER A 492 15.95 -4.74 -9.94
N GLU A 493 16.92 -4.10 -10.60
CA GLU A 493 16.70 -3.39 -11.87
C GLU A 493 16.25 -4.35 -12.98
N ARG A 494 16.80 -5.57 -13.00
CA ARG A 494 16.36 -6.62 -13.90
C ARG A 494 14.87 -6.97 -13.69
N VAL A 495 14.47 -7.21 -12.46
CA VAL A 495 13.08 -7.52 -12.12
C VAL A 495 12.16 -6.33 -12.39
N TYR A 496 12.58 -5.11 -12.03
CA TYR A 496 11.80 -3.90 -12.22
C TYR A 496 11.50 -3.64 -13.71
N ASN A 497 12.52 -3.77 -14.58
CA ASN A 497 12.33 -3.67 -16.02
C ASN A 497 11.46 -4.81 -16.57
N PHE A 498 11.60 -6.03 -16.06
CA PHE A 498 10.78 -7.16 -16.49
C PHE A 498 9.30 -6.97 -16.11
N GLN A 499 9.01 -6.40 -14.95
CA GLN A 499 7.64 -6.04 -14.55
C GLN A 499 7.04 -4.98 -15.50
N ARG A 500 7.82 -3.98 -15.92
CA ARG A 500 7.37 -2.98 -16.91
C ARG A 500 7.04 -3.65 -18.25
N LEU A 501 7.87 -4.57 -18.71
CA LEU A 501 7.65 -5.34 -19.94
C LEU A 501 6.39 -6.23 -19.86
N LEU A 502 6.14 -6.85 -18.71
CA LEU A 502 4.90 -7.60 -18.49
C LEU A 502 3.67 -6.69 -18.55
N ALA A 503 3.75 -5.51 -17.95
CA ALA A 503 2.67 -4.52 -18.06
C ALA A 503 2.44 -4.10 -19.52
N LEU A 504 3.50 -3.84 -20.29
CA LEU A 504 3.41 -3.53 -21.73
C LEU A 504 2.76 -4.66 -22.54
N LYS A 505 3.07 -5.91 -22.23
CA LYS A 505 2.44 -7.08 -22.86
C LYS A 505 0.94 -7.14 -22.59
N LEU A 506 0.50 -6.68 -21.43
CA LEU A 506 -0.90 -6.61 -21.03
C LEU A 506 -1.63 -5.34 -21.53
N GLY A 507 -0.93 -4.47 -22.27
CA GLY A 507 -1.49 -3.22 -22.82
C GLY A 507 -1.39 -2.02 -21.90
N PHE A 508 -0.57 -2.10 -20.83
CA PHE A 508 -0.30 -1.04 -19.87
C PHE A 508 1.20 -0.69 -19.86
N GLY A 509 1.60 0.28 -19.03
CA GLY A 509 3.02 0.56 -18.86
C GLY A 509 3.62 1.44 -19.96
N THR A 510 2.83 2.29 -20.61
CA THR A 510 3.28 3.41 -21.45
C THR A 510 3.14 4.72 -20.68
N ARG A 511 3.71 5.81 -21.23
CA ARG A 511 3.69 7.16 -20.61
C ARG A 511 2.28 7.62 -20.22
N GLU A 512 1.28 7.33 -21.02
CA GLU A 512 -0.12 7.70 -20.73
C GLU A 512 -0.65 7.10 -19.41
N HIS A 513 -0.12 5.96 -18.98
CA HIS A 513 -0.49 5.30 -17.73
C HIS A 513 0.26 5.85 -16.51
N ASP A 514 1.29 6.67 -16.72
CA ASP A 514 2.13 7.24 -15.65
C ASP A 514 1.65 8.63 -15.20
N TYR A 515 0.52 9.14 -15.76
CA TYR A 515 -0.08 10.40 -15.33
C TYR A 515 -0.90 10.25 -14.05
N LEU A 516 -0.92 11.33 -13.27
CA LEU A 516 -1.72 11.50 -12.06
C LEU A 516 -3.04 12.24 -12.35
N PRO A 517 -4.09 12.02 -11.56
CA PRO A 517 -5.21 12.96 -11.52
C PRO A 517 -4.69 14.34 -11.10
N TYR A 518 -5.25 15.40 -11.70
CA TYR A 518 -4.67 16.75 -11.48
C TYR A 518 -4.73 17.19 -10.01
N ARG A 519 -5.71 16.73 -9.22
CA ARG A 519 -5.76 16.99 -7.77
C ARG A 519 -4.49 16.56 -7.04
N ALA A 520 -3.84 15.51 -7.47
CA ALA A 520 -2.54 15.09 -6.90
C ALA A 520 -1.41 16.08 -7.19
N MET A 521 -1.58 16.95 -8.19
CA MET A 521 -0.59 17.92 -8.63
C MET A 521 -0.94 19.36 -8.27
N GLY A 522 -2.24 19.69 -8.08
CA GLY A 522 -2.66 21.07 -7.82
C GLY A 522 -4.14 21.23 -7.50
N PRO A 523 -4.61 22.47 -7.31
CA PRO A 523 -6.01 22.77 -7.02
C PRO A 523 -6.88 22.56 -8.25
N VAL A 524 -8.01 21.84 -8.07
CA VAL A 524 -9.02 21.61 -9.11
C VAL A 524 -10.15 22.66 -9.03
N THR A 525 -10.53 23.06 -7.82
CA THR A 525 -11.65 23.96 -7.58
C THR A 525 -11.19 25.31 -7.01
N PRO A 526 -12.02 26.38 -7.15
CA PRO A 526 -11.75 27.67 -6.49
C PRO A 526 -11.50 27.54 -4.98
N LEU A 527 -12.30 26.73 -4.28
CA LEU A 527 -12.13 26.51 -2.84
C LEU A 527 -10.77 25.90 -2.48
N GLU A 528 -10.28 24.97 -3.29
CA GLU A 528 -8.93 24.41 -3.11
C GLU A 528 -7.84 25.47 -3.34
N TYR A 529 -8.01 26.30 -4.36
CA TYR A 529 -7.07 27.39 -4.61
C TYR A 529 -7.03 28.39 -3.44
N GLU A 530 -8.20 28.83 -3.01
CA GLU A 530 -8.36 29.80 -1.93
C GLU A 530 -7.79 29.30 -0.61
N SER A 531 -7.90 28.01 -0.32
CA SER A 531 -7.33 27.39 0.90
C SER A 531 -5.80 27.53 1.00
N ARG A 532 -5.12 27.80 -0.11
CA ARG A 532 -3.66 27.99 -0.22
C ARG A 532 -3.28 29.15 -1.13
N ALA A 533 -4.14 30.16 -1.24
CA ALA A 533 -4.00 31.27 -2.18
C ALA A 533 -2.64 31.96 -2.11
N GLU A 534 -2.13 32.25 -0.92
CA GLU A 534 -0.84 32.89 -0.72
C GLU A 534 0.32 32.09 -1.34
N ARG A 535 0.30 30.77 -1.17
CA ARG A 535 1.31 29.86 -1.75
C ARG A 535 1.21 29.84 -3.27
N TYR A 536 0.01 29.70 -3.80
CA TYR A 536 -0.21 29.59 -5.25
C TYR A 536 0.02 30.93 -5.96
N ASP A 537 -0.38 32.04 -5.38
CA ASP A 537 -0.11 33.38 -5.90
C ASP A 537 1.41 33.66 -5.92
N ARG A 538 2.15 33.22 -4.91
CA ARG A 538 3.61 33.30 -4.88
C ARG A 538 4.22 32.47 -6.03
N GLN A 539 3.78 31.24 -6.22
CA GLN A 539 4.27 30.37 -7.29
C GLN A 539 3.97 30.95 -8.68
N LEU A 540 2.79 31.55 -8.88
CA LEU A 540 2.45 32.25 -10.13
C LEU A 540 3.41 33.42 -10.42
N ARG A 541 3.75 34.21 -9.40
CA ARG A 541 4.72 35.32 -9.56
C ARG A 541 6.13 34.83 -9.81
N ASP A 542 6.63 33.97 -8.93
CA ASP A 542 8.06 33.68 -8.82
C ASP A 542 8.51 32.60 -9.83
N GLU A 543 7.65 31.64 -10.17
CA GLU A 543 7.99 30.51 -11.01
C GLU A 543 7.31 30.55 -12.39
N VAL A 544 6.07 31.05 -12.46
CA VAL A 544 5.32 31.15 -13.73
C VAL A 544 5.56 32.51 -14.41
N GLY A 545 5.91 33.55 -13.64
CA GLY A 545 6.17 34.89 -14.15
C GLY A 545 4.89 35.69 -14.49
N VAL A 546 3.78 35.42 -13.81
CA VAL A 546 2.48 36.05 -14.05
C VAL A 546 2.02 36.78 -12.79
N ASP A 547 1.49 38.01 -12.93
CA ASP A 547 0.89 38.76 -11.83
C ASP A 547 -0.51 38.18 -11.50
N PRO A 548 -0.68 37.51 -10.33
CA PRO A 548 -1.94 36.90 -9.97
C PRO A 548 -3.06 37.91 -9.66
N THR A 549 -2.73 39.18 -9.37
CA THR A 549 -3.73 40.19 -9.01
C THR A 549 -4.63 40.58 -10.19
N SER A 550 -4.17 40.32 -11.42
CA SER A 550 -4.90 40.60 -12.66
C SER A 550 -5.78 39.45 -13.16
N LEU A 551 -5.76 38.30 -12.47
CA LEU A 551 -6.40 37.06 -12.93
C LEU A 551 -7.58 36.68 -12.05
N THR A 552 -8.62 36.07 -12.66
CA THR A 552 -9.67 35.36 -11.91
C THR A 552 -9.08 34.08 -11.27
N VAL A 553 -9.79 33.48 -10.32
CA VAL A 553 -9.33 32.25 -9.66
C VAL A 553 -9.22 31.10 -10.66
N GLU A 554 -10.15 31.02 -11.61
CA GLU A 554 -10.15 30.02 -12.68
C GLU A 554 -8.94 30.18 -13.61
N GLU A 555 -8.59 31.40 -13.97
CA GLU A 555 -7.40 31.70 -14.78
C GLU A 555 -6.10 31.35 -14.02
N LYS A 556 -6.04 31.63 -12.71
CA LYS A 556 -4.94 31.25 -11.84
C LYS A 556 -4.77 29.74 -11.81
N ILE A 557 -5.87 28.99 -11.60
CA ILE A 557 -5.87 27.51 -11.63
C ILE A 557 -5.36 27.00 -12.96
N ALA A 558 -5.84 27.55 -14.07
CA ALA A 558 -5.43 27.14 -15.41
C ALA A 558 -3.93 27.37 -15.67
N ARG A 559 -3.39 28.53 -15.26
CA ARG A 559 -1.95 28.83 -15.38
C ARG A 559 -1.09 27.91 -14.52
N LEU A 560 -1.50 27.71 -13.29
CA LEU A 560 -0.82 26.83 -12.35
C LEU A 560 -0.84 25.36 -12.84
N ARG A 561 -1.97 24.92 -13.39
CA ARG A 561 -2.10 23.59 -14.00
C ARG A 561 -1.11 23.39 -15.14
N ALA A 562 -1.06 24.30 -16.08
CA ALA A 562 -0.14 24.21 -17.22
C ALA A 562 1.32 24.10 -16.74
N TYR A 563 1.71 24.91 -15.76
CA TYR A 563 3.05 24.89 -15.19
C TYR A 563 3.35 23.56 -14.47
N ARG A 564 2.48 23.11 -13.57
CA ARG A 564 2.71 21.91 -12.74
C ARG A 564 2.70 20.63 -13.57
N VAL A 565 1.84 20.54 -14.58
CA VAL A 565 1.85 19.41 -15.53
C VAL A 565 3.18 19.38 -16.31
N ALA A 566 3.66 20.53 -16.81
CA ALA A 566 4.94 20.59 -17.50
C ALA A 566 6.13 20.19 -16.59
N GLN A 567 6.11 20.57 -15.30
CA GLN A 567 7.14 20.13 -14.34
C GLN A 567 7.09 18.61 -14.13
N TYR A 568 5.89 18.03 -14.04
CA TYR A 568 5.73 16.59 -13.88
C TYR A 568 6.20 15.82 -15.14
N GLU A 569 5.87 16.30 -16.33
CA GLU A 569 6.35 15.71 -17.60
C GLU A 569 7.86 15.74 -17.71
N ARG A 570 8.47 16.87 -17.36
CA ARG A 570 9.95 16.98 -17.29
C ARG A 570 10.54 15.97 -16.29
N LEU A 571 9.85 15.72 -15.15
CA LEU A 571 10.29 14.72 -14.18
C LEU A 571 10.19 13.31 -14.77
N MET A 572 9.10 12.97 -15.46
CA MET A 572 8.98 11.68 -16.16
C MET A 572 10.13 11.44 -17.12
N ASP A 573 10.46 12.43 -17.97
CA ASP A 573 11.56 12.34 -18.93
C ASP A 573 12.91 12.09 -18.23
N ALA A 574 13.17 12.83 -17.15
CA ALA A 574 14.41 12.70 -16.38
C ALA A 574 14.55 11.31 -15.72
N VAL A 575 13.44 10.74 -15.24
CA VAL A 575 13.41 9.40 -14.63
C VAL A 575 13.50 8.31 -15.69
N TYR A 576 12.79 8.43 -16.82
CA TYR A 576 12.88 7.47 -17.94
C TYR A 576 14.29 7.36 -18.46
N LYS A 577 14.96 8.50 -18.67
CA LYS A 577 16.36 8.52 -19.08
C LYS A 577 17.28 7.75 -18.13
N ARG A 578 17.08 7.92 -16.80
CA ARG A 578 17.87 7.19 -15.78
C ARG A 578 17.59 5.69 -15.77
N ARG A 579 16.35 5.30 -16.10
CA ARG A 579 15.93 3.90 -16.18
C ARG A 579 16.34 3.21 -17.49
N GLY A 580 16.88 3.96 -18.47
CA GLY A 580 17.17 3.44 -19.82
C GLY A 580 15.90 3.15 -20.62
N TRP A 581 14.86 3.97 -20.42
CA TRP A 581 13.60 3.90 -21.14
C TRP A 581 13.50 5.00 -22.19
N ASP A 582 12.70 4.77 -23.22
CA ASP A 582 12.40 5.80 -24.24
C ASP A 582 11.41 6.86 -23.70
N GLU A 583 11.04 7.82 -24.54
CA GLU A 583 10.12 8.91 -24.21
C GLU A 583 8.69 8.42 -23.86
N ASN A 584 8.32 7.22 -24.29
CA ASN A 584 7.05 6.58 -23.97
C ASN A 584 7.12 5.67 -22.75
N GLY A 585 8.27 5.64 -22.06
CA GLY A 585 8.47 4.82 -20.88
C GLY A 585 8.67 3.33 -21.18
N ILE A 586 9.11 2.99 -22.40
CA ILE A 586 9.40 1.62 -22.83
C ILE A 586 10.89 1.35 -22.61
N PRO A 587 11.28 0.26 -21.92
CA PRO A 587 12.68 -0.13 -21.82
C PRO A 587 13.33 -0.30 -23.19
N THR A 588 14.51 0.31 -23.38
CA THR A 588 15.22 0.22 -24.66
C THR A 588 15.85 -1.16 -24.88
N LEU A 589 16.10 -1.53 -26.14
CA LEU A 589 16.80 -2.78 -26.47
C LEU A 589 18.22 -2.82 -25.87
N GLU A 590 18.87 -1.66 -25.75
CA GLU A 590 20.17 -1.55 -25.10
C GLU A 590 20.06 -1.90 -23.61
N LYS A 591 19.09 -1.33 -22.89
CA LYS A 591 18.87 -1.59 -21.46
C LYS A 591 18.54 -3.08 -21.19
N VAL A 592 17.66 -3.70 -21.96
CA VAL A 592 17.32 -5.11 -21.73
C VAL A 592 18.50 -6.06 -22.02
N ARG A 593 19.40 -5.72 -22.96
CA ARG A 593 20.64 -6.46 -23.19
C ARG A 593 21.63 -6.27 -22.05
N GLU A 594 21.83 -5.03 -21.59
CA GLU A 594 22.65 -4.72 -20.41
C GLU A 594 22.22 -5.56 -19.20
N LEU A 595 20.91 -5.70 -18.98
CA LEU A 595 20.35 -6.46 -17.87
C LEU A 595 20.28 -7.97 -18.10
N GLY A 596 20.60 -8.46 -19.29
CA GLY A 596 20.51 -9.89 -19.63
C GLY A 596 19.08 -10.45 -19.61
N ILE A 597 18.09 -9.62 -19.98
CA ILE A 597 16.68 -9.99 -20.10
C ILE A 597 16.16 -9.85 -21.54
N ASP A 598 17.06 -9.83 -22.51
CA ASP A 598 16.77 -9.71 -23.95
C ASP A 598 16.29 -11.04 -24.55
N LEU A 599 15.35 -11.69 -23.89
CA LEU A 599 14.69 -12.89 -24.41
C LEU A 599 14.01 -12.59 -25.76
N PRO A 600 13.89 -13.59 -26.68
CA PRO A 600 13.27 -13.35 -27.99
C PRO A 600 11.92 -12.65 -27.91
N GLU A 601 11.06 -13.05 -26.96
CA GLU A 601 9.74 -12.49 -26.76
C GLU A 601 9.79 -11.04 -26.23
N VAL A 602 10.79 -10.69 -25.45
CA VAL A 602 11.02 -9.33 -24.94
C VAL A 602 11.44 -8.41 -26.08
N VAL A 603 12.40 -8.85 -26.90
CA VAL A 603 12.90 -8.10 -28.06
C VAL A 603 11.75 -7.86 -29.06
N GLU A 604 10.96 -8.87 -29.34
CA GLU A 604 9.82 -8.77 -30.24
C GLU A 604 8.74 -7.79 -29.70
N LEU A 605 8.43 -7.89 -28.40
CA LEU A 605 7.49 -6.98 -27.74
C LEU A 605 7.94 -5.51 -27.86
N ILE A 606 9.21 -5.23 -27.58
CA ILE A 606 9.75 -3.87 -27.68
C ILE A 606 9.62 -3.37 -29.12
N LYS A 607 10.05 -4.14 -30.10
CA LYS A 607 9.94 -3.78 -31.52
C LYS A 607 8.50 -3.47 -31.93
N GLN A 608 7.54 -4.30 -31.53
CA GLN A 608 6.12 -4.08 -31.79
C GLN A 608 5.61 -2.77 -31.18
N LYS A 609 6.07 -2.43 -29.98
CA LYS A 609 5.61 -1.23 -29.26
C LYS A 609 6.30 0.05 -29.73
N THR A 610 7.52 -0.04 -30.25
CA THR A 610 8.30 1.12 -30.75
C THR A 610 8.20 1.32 -32.26
N GLY A 611 7.60 0.37 -32.99
CA GLY A 611 7.43 0.46 -34.46
C GLY A 611 8.72 0.18 -35.25
N HIS A 612 9.69 -0.50 -34.67
CA HIS A 612 11.01 -0.82 -35.29
C HIS A 612 11.18 -2.33 -35.52
#